data_4c7b5b2042da8d4653bc47d85aff9eb7
#
_entry.id   4c7b5b2042da8d4653bc47d85aff9eb7
#
_cell.length_a   1.000
_cell.length_b   1.000
_cell.length_c   1.000
_cell.angle_alpha   90.00
_cell.angle_beta   90.00
_cell.angle_gamma   90.00
#
_symmetry.space_group_name_H-M   'P 1'
#
loop_
_entity.id
_entity.type
_entity.pdbx_description
1 polymer ?
#
loop_
_entity_poly.entity_id
_entity_poly.type
_entity_poly.pdbx_seq_one_letter_code
_entity_poly.pdbx_strand_id
1 'polypeptide(L)'
;MWNLHGTYNLRRAANEPWLYRSAALDHLQQDDIDTLRANEIGLVIDLREHHERRSAATSITTTHIPIYDLPDGPPQSGTLSSIYDLMLFDRGCKLGSAVSAIARSETPVLVHCTAGKDRTGLVVALALHAAGLNETAVVDDYAASGSHVRPHRHDLVTKSLAALELGGDQLADALELHLDSPAAALLSALAEIRTRFGSINEYLLAHGVTLQDLAALRERRMAKHA
;
A
#
# COMPACT_ATOMS: atom_id res chain seq x y z
N MET A 1 -15.20 -13.69 -0.27
CA MET A 1 -13.81 -13.20 -0.28
C MET A 1 -12.95 -14.39 0.12
N TRP A 2 -11.94 -14.75 -0.65
CA TRP A 2 -11.01 -15.83 -0.31
C TRP A 2 -10.06 -15.36 0.79
N ASN A 3 -9.66 -16.28 1.68
CA ASN A 3 -8.79 -15.99 2.82
C ASN A 3 -7.46 -16.72 2.62
N LEU A 4 -6.35 -16.06 2.97
CA LEU A 4 -5.04 -16.70 3.06
C LEU A 4 -4.67 -16.83 4.54
N HIS A 5 -4.09 -17.96 4.91
CA HIS A 5 -3.68 -18.21 6.30
C HIS A 5 -2.36 -17.52 6.65
N GLY A 6 -1.49 -17.32 5.66
CA GLY A 6 -0.16 -16.77 5.84
C GLY A 6 -0.07 -15.24 5.80
N THR A 7 -1.19 -14.51 5.68
CA THR A 7 -1.21 -13.05 5.65
C THR A 7 -2.54 -12.49 6.17
N TYR A 8 -2.60 -11.18 6.37
CA TYR A 8 -3.81 -10.45 6.76
C TYR A 8 -3.99 -9.20 5.90
N ASN A 9 -5.03 -8.43 6.13
CA ASN A 9 -5.37 -7.21 5.39
C ASN A 9 -5.54 -7.46 3.87
N LEU A 10 -5.76 -8.72 3.47
CA LEU A 10 -5.93 -9.13 2.08
C LEU A 10 -7.33 -8.78 1.59
N ARG A 11 -7.41 -8.05 0.48
CA ARG A 11 -8.66 -7.75 -0.21
C ARG A 11 -8.44 -7.20 -1.61
N ARG A 12 -9.52 -7.14 -2.39
CA ARG A 12 -9.58 -6.29 -3.59
C ARG A 12 -9.58 -4.83 -3.17
N ALA A 13 -8.69 -4.02 -3.73
CA ALA A 13 -8.65 -2.59 -3.48
C ALA A 13 -9.89 -1.92 -4.10
N ALA A 14 -10.70 -1.25 -3.29
CA ALA A 14 -11.97 -0.64 -3.69
C ALA A 14 -12.88 -1.59 -4.52
N ASN A 15 -12.84 -2.91 -4.24
CA ASN A 15 -13.55 -3.96 -4.98
C ASN A 15 -13.12 -4.12 -6.46
N GLU A 16 -12.00 -3.54 -6.88
CA GLU A 16 -11.48 -3.69 -8.22
C GLU A 16 -10.83 -5.08 -8.43
N PRO A 17 -11.20 -5.84 -9.49
CA PRO A 17 -10.72 -7.22 -9.66
C PRO A 17 -9.27 -7.31 -10.14
N TRP A 18 -8.69 -6.22 -10.58
CA TRP A 18 -7.33 -6.14 -11.11
C TRP A 18 -6.30 -5.71 -10.08
N LEU A 19 -6.71 -5.23 -8.89
CA LEU A 19 -5.81 -4.72 -7.87
C LEU A 19 -6.16 -5.28 -6.50
N TYR A 20 -5.19 -5.92 -5.88
CA TYR A 20 -5.28 -6.50 -4.54
C TYR A 20 -4.24 -5.88 -3.63
N ARG A 21 -4.51 -5.91 -2.34
CA ARG A 21 -3.58 -5.48 -1.30
C ARG A 21 -3.55 -6.44 -0.13
N SER A 22 -2.40 -6.55 0.56
CA SER A 22 -2.25 -7.38 1.75
C SER A 22 -1.13 -6.88 2.66
N ALA A 23 -0.98 -7.50 3.82
CA ALA A 23 0.25 -7.50 4.61
C ALA A 23 1.31 -8.39 3.95
N ALA A 24 2.48 -8.52 4.60
CA ALA A 24 3.59 -9.33 4.13
C ALA A 24 3.18 -10.79 3.83
N LEU A 25 3.84 -11.38 2.85
CA LEU A 25 3.54 -12.72 2.33
C LEU A 25 4.54 -13.79 2.82
N ASP A 26 5.33 -13.48 3.87
CA ASP A 26 6.44 -14.32 4.33
C ASP A 26 6.01 -15.68 4.91
N HIS A 27 4.74 -15.83 5.26
CA HIS A 27 4.19 -17.02 5.92
C HIS A 27 3.18 -17.79 5.06
N LEU A 28 3.12 -17.49 3.73
CA LEU A 28 2.24 -18.21 2.84
C LEU A 28 2.56 -19.70 2.80
N GLN A 29 1.53 -20.52 2.88
CA GLN A 29 1.59 -21.96 2.65
C GLN A 29 1.28 -22.28 1.19
N GLN A 30 1.48 -23.53 0.77
CA GLN A 30 1.22 -23.93 -0.60
C GLN A 30 -0.22 -23.66 -1.06
N ASP A 31 -1.20 -23.94 -0.19
CA ASP A 31 -2.63 -23.70 -0.46
C ASP A 31 -2.94 -22.19 -0.65
N ASP A 32 -2.22 -21.32 0.07
CA ASP A 32 -2.32 -19.88 -0.11
C ASP A 32 -1.81 -19.45 -1.49
N ILE A 33 -0.66 -20.02 -1.91
CA ILE A 33 -0.06 -19.75 -3.22
C ILE A 33 -0.99 -20.24 -4.34
N ASP A 34 -1.56 -21.43 -4.18
CA ASP A 34 -2.50 -21.99 -5.16
C ASP A 34 -3.79 -21.16 -5.24
N THR A 35 -4.22 -20.60 -4.12
CA THR A 35 -5.34 -19.65 -4.07
C THR A 35 -5.01 -18.35 -4.81
N LEU A 36 -3.81 -17.80 -4.65
CA LEU A 36 -3.39 -16.62 -5.41
C LEU A 36 -3.39 -16.89 -6.91
N ARG A 37 -2.87 -18.04 -7.34
CA ARG A 37 -2.85 -18.46 -8.75
C ARG A 37 -4.25 -18.68 -9.32
N ALA A 38 -5.13 -19.34 -8.56
CA ALA A 38 -6.52 -19.55 -8.95
C ALA A 38 -7.31 -18.24 -9.13
N ASN A 39 -6.86 -17.16 -8.48
CA ASN A 39 -7.38 -15.81 -8.67
C ASN A 39 -6.55 -14.98 -9.69
N GLU A 40 -5.76 -15.65 -10.52
CA GLU A 40 -5.00 -15.07 -11.61
C GLU A 40 -3.99 -13.99 -11.20
N ILE A 41 -3.58 -13.94 -9.93
CA ILE A 41 -2.54 -13.01 -9.47
C ILE A 41 -1.23 -13.38 -10.18
N GLY A 42 -0.81 -12.57 -11.15
CA GLY A 42 0.40 -12.82 -11.92
C GLY A 42 1.57 -11.94 -11.53
N LEU A 43 1.31 -10.87 -10.77
CA LEU A 43 2.34 -9.95 -10.28
C LEU A 43 2.13 -9.62 -8.81
N VAL A 44 3.22 -9.73 -8.04
CA VAL A 44 3.32 -9.21 -6.66
C VAL A 44 4.26 -8.01 -6.66
N ILE A 45 3.86 -6.90 -6.01
CA ILE A 45 4.73 -5.74 -5.78
C ILE A 45 5.03 -5.66 -4.28
N ASP A 46 6.28 -5.93 -3.92
CA ASP A 46 6.78 -5.85 -2.55
C ASP A 46 7.41 -4.48 -2.31
N LEU A 47 6.79 -3.67 -1.46
CA LEU A 47 7.19 -2.30 -1.13
C LEU A 47 8.12 -2.19 0.07
N ARG A 48 8.55 -3.31 0.63
CA ARG A 48 9.37 -3.36 1.85
C ARG A 48 10.84 -3.07 1.56
N GLU A 49 11.52 -2.60 2.59
CA GLU A 49 12.97 -2.48 2.54
C GLU A 49 13.64 -3.86 2.54
N HIS A 50 14.88 -3.92 2.07
CA HIS A 50 15.61 -5.20 1.91
C HIS A 50 15.66 -6.01 3.21
N HIS A 51 15.91 -5.36 4.36
CA HIS A 51 16.03 -6.03 5.67
C HIS A 51 14.68 -6.44 6.28
N GLU A 52 13.55 -5.89 5.80
CA GLU A 52 12.21 -6.31 6.24
C GLU A 52 11.78 -7.64 5.59
N ARG A 53 12.44 -8.02 4.49
CA ARG A 53 12.06 -9.19 3.70
C ARG A 53 12.60 -10.45 4.31
N ARG A 54 11.72 -11.44 4.46
CA ARG A 54 12.10 -12.84 4.68
C ARG A 54 11.91 -13.58 3.36
N SER A 55 12.64 -14.68 3.18
CA SER A 55 12.51 -15.47 1.95
C SER A 55 11.09 -16.01 1.84
N ALA A 56 10.29 -15.38 1.00
CA ALA A 56 8.99 -15.93 0.61
C ALA A 56 9.17 -16.67 -0.71
N ALA A 57 8.96 -17.96 -0.70
CA ALA A 57 8.94 -18.77 -1.91
C ALA A 57 7.58 -18.66 -2.59
N THR A 58 7.21 -17.47 -3.08
CA THR A 58 6.11 -17.40 -4.04
C THR A 58 6.69 -17.66 -5.42
N SER A 59 6.13 -18.58 -6.16
CA SER A 59 6.44 -18.81 -7.58
C SER A 59 5.72 -17.81 -8.50
N ILE A 60 5.13 -16.75 -7.93
CA ILE A 60 4.51 -15.63 -8.64
C ILE A 60 5.59 -14.57 -8.89
N THR A 61 5.61 -14.01 -10.09
CA THR A 61 6.54 -12.92 -10.43
C THR A 61 6.43 -11.80 -9.40
N THR A 62 7.57 -11.45 -8.79
CA THR A 62 7.61 -10.42 -7.75
C THR A 62 8.55 -9.30 -8.16
N THR A 63 8.03 -8.07 -8.17
CA THR A 63 8.82 -6.85 -8.35
C THR A 63 9.03 -6.21 -6.98
N HIS A 64 10.28 -5.94 -6.63
CA HIS A 64 10.66 -5.30 -5.38
C HIS A 64 10.91 -3.81 -5.60
N ILE A 65 10.15 -2.97 -4.91
CA ILE A 65 10.25 -1.50 -4.98
C ILE A 65 10.24 -0.95 -3.55
N PRO A 66 11.40 -0.87 -2.87
CA PRO A 66 11.49 -0.31 -1.53
C PRO A 66 11.11 1.17 -1.56
N ILE A 67 10.12 1.55 -0.74
CA ILE A 67 9.58 2.92 -0.81
C ILE A 67 10.47 3.92 -0.08
N TYR A 68 10.92 3.59 1.13
CA TYR A 68 11.76 4.53 1.89
C TYR A 68 13.17 4.62 1.32
N ASP A 69 13.74 3.50 0.93
CA ASP A 69 15.10 3.39 0.39
C ASP A 69 16.12 4.12 1.31
N LEU A 70 15.98 3.87 2.61
CA LEU A 70 16.80 4.45 3.67
C LEU A 70 17.76 3.40 4.23
N PRO A 71 19.02 3.76 4.56
CA PRO A 71 20.01 2.81 5.11
C PRO A 71 19.53 2.11 6.39
N ASP A 72 18.85 2.86 7.26
CA ASP A 72 18.37 2.37 8.56
C ASP A 72 16.92 1.82 8.49
N GLY A 73 16.34 1.76 7.31
CA GLY A 73 15.00 1.25 7.09
C GLY A 73 13.86 2.24 7.33
N PRO A 74 12.63 1.74 7.55
CA PRO A 74 11.46 2.59 7.77
C PRO A 74 11.66 3.47 9.01
N PRO A 75 11.17 4.74 8.98
CA PRO A 75 11.15 5.58 10.17
C PRO A 75 10.44 4.89 11.34
N GLN A 76 11.06 4.90 12.52
CA GLN A 76 10.53 4.25 13.72
C GLN A 76 9.69 5.21 14.57
N SER A 77 9.76 6.52 14.28
CA SER A 77 9.06 7.59 15.01
C SER A 77 8.62 8.68 14.05
N GLY A 78 7.75 9.56 14.53
CA GLY A 78 7.14 10.64 13.76
C GLY A 78 5.64 10.52 13.72
N THR A 79 4.97 11.55 13.22
CA THR A 79 3.53 11.53 12.98
C THR A 79 3.21 10.86 11.65
N LEU A 80 1.98 10.38 11.49
CA LEU A 80 1.53 9.80 10.22
C LEU A 80 1.67 10.81 9.06
N SER A 81 1.41 12.09 9.32
CA SER A 81 1.62 13.16 8.33
C SER A 81 3.08 13.28 7.89
N SER A 82 4.04 13.34 8.81
CA SER A 82 5.46 13.47 8.46
C SER A 82 5.98 12.25 7.68
N ILE A 83 5.49 11.06 8.01
CA ILE A 83 5.81 9.83 7.28
C ILE A 83 5.24 9.87 5.85
N TYR A 84 4.03 10.40 5.68
CA TYR A 84 3.41 10.53 4.35
C TYR A 84 4.11 11.60 3.52
N ASP A 85 4.49 12.72 4.12
CA ASP A 85 5.27 13.77 3.43
C ASP A 85 6.60 13.20 2.90
N LEU A 86 7.33 12.44 3.72
CA LEU A 86 8.54 11.75 3.28
C LEU A 86 8.28 10.83 2.07
N MET A 87 7.25 9.98 2.13
CA MET A 87 6.95 9.06 1.04
C MET A 87 6.51 9.79 -0.24
N LEU A 88 5.68 10.81 -0.11
CA LEU A 88 5.10 11.51 -1.26
C LEU A 88 6.09 12.47 -1.91
N PHE A 89 6.87 13.21 -1.14
CA PHE A 89 7.65 14.31 -1.70
C PHE A 89 9.15 13.99 -1.84
N ASP A 90 9.70 13.17 -0.95
CA ASP A 90 11.09 12.75 -1.06
C ASP A 90 11.26 11.41 -1.79
N ARG A 91 10.23 10.60 -1.84
CA ARG A 91 10.21 9.26 -2.45
C ARG A 91 9.15 9.09 -3.53
N GLY A 92 8.62 10.17 -4.06
CA GLY A 92 7.56 10.16 -5.08
C GLY A 92 7.89 9.30 -6.30
N CYS A 93 9.16 9.28 -6.76
CA CYS A 93 9.58 8.41 -7.86
C CYS A 93 9.45 6.91 -7.56
N LYS A 94 9.59 6.50 -6.29
CA LYS A 94 9.37 5.10 -5.88
C LYS A 94 7.88 4.76 -5.92
N LEU A 95 7.01 5.67 -5.44
CA LEU A 95 5.56 5.52 -5.56
C LEU A 95 5.14 5.48 -7.03
N GLY A 96 5.66 6.39 -7.87
CA GLY A 96 5.42 6.39 -9.32
C GLY A 96 5.85 5.09 -9.99
N SER A 97 7.02 4.55 -9.63
CA SER A 97 7.49 3.26 -10.14
C SER A 97 6.55 2.11 -9.79
N ALA A 98 6.01 2.09 -8.57
CA ALA A 98 5.04 1.08 -8.15
C ALA A 98 3.70 1.22 -8.92
N VAL A 99 3.21 2.44 -9.11
CA VAL A 99 2.01 2.71 -9.92
C VAL A 99 2.22 2.31 -11.38
N SER A 100 3.39 2.61 -11.98
CA SER A 100 3.73 2.16 -13.34
C SER A 100 3.78 0.64 -13.47
N ALA A 101 4.33 -0.06 -12.47
CA ALA A 101 4.34 -1.53 -12.46
C ALA A 101 2.92 -2.11 -12.42
N ILE A 102 2.00 -1.49 -11.66
CA ILE A 102 0.58 -1.86 -11.66
C ILE A 102 -0.03 -1.63 -13.05
N ALA A 103 0.22 -0.47 -13.64
CA ALA A 103 -0.35 -0.08 -14.94
C ALA A 103 0.04 -1.05 -16.07
N ARG A 104 1.31 -1.49 -16.10
CA ARG A 104 1.90 -2.32 -17.16
C ARG A 104 1.63 -3.82 -17.00
N SER A 105 1.07 -4.25 -15.88
CA SER A 105 0.73 -5.66 -15.69
C SER A 105 -0.48 -6.04 -16.52
N GLU A 106 -0.43 -7.15 -17.23
CA GLU A 106 -1.56 -7.72 -17.96
C GLU A 106 -2.46 -8.60 -17.08
N THR A 107 -1.98 -8.94 -15.87
CA THR A 107 -2.68 -9.77 -14.90
C THR A 107 -3.09 -8.97 -13.67
N PRO A 108 -3.98 -9.50 -12.81
CA PRO A 108 -4.24 -8.92 -11.51
C PRO A 108 -2.96 -8.80 -10.67
N VAL A 109 -2.83 -7.68 -9.94
CA VAL A 109 -1.65 -7.33 -9.15
C VAL A 109 -1.97 -7.35 -7.67
N LEU A 110 -1.08 -7.95 -6.88
CA LEU A 110 -1.11 -7.86 -5.42
C LEU A 110 0.01 -6.93 -4.93
N VAL A 111 -0.36 -5.85 -4.23
CA VAL A 111 0.59 -4.91 -3.64
C VAL A 111 0.66 -5.13 -2.14
N HIS A 112 1.86 -5.24 -1.58
CA HIS A 112 2.02 -5.37 -0.13
C HIS A 112 3.24 -4.62 0.42
N CYS A 113 3.21 -4.37 1.72
CA CYS A 113 4.37 -4.01 2.54
C CYS A 113 4.38 -4.89 3.80
N THR A 114 4.85 -4.42 4.93
CA THR A 114 4.83 -5.21 6.18
C THR A 114 3.42 -5.39 6.74
N ALA A 115 2.66 -4.31 6.92
CA ALA A 115 1.27 -4.35 7.40
C ALA A 115 0.22 -4.23 6.28
N GLY A 116 0.63 -3.87 5.06
CA GLY A 116 -0.30 -3.57 3.97
C GLY A 116 -1.09 -2.28 4.18
N LYS A 117 -0.58 -1.35 5.02
CA LYS A 117 -1.28 -0.17 5.51
C LYS A 117 -0.81 1.11 4.80
N ASP A 118 0.33 1.66 5.17
CA ASP A 118 0.79 3.00 4.77
C ASP A 118 1.39 3.02 3.36
N ARG A 119 2.54 2.37 3.13
CA ARG A 119 3.18 2.27 1.82
C ARG A 119 2.22 1.70 0.77
N THR A 120 1.60 0.59 1.11
CA THR A 120 0.57 -0.05 0.28
C THR A 120 -0.63 0.86 0.08
N GLY A 121 -1.08 1.55 1.13
CA GLY A 121 -2.22 2.46 1.07
C GLY A 121 -2.00 3.61 0.11
N LEU A 122 -0.83 4.26 0.14
CA LEU A 122 -0.51 5.36 -0.78
C LEU A 122 -0.39 4.88 -2.23
N VAL A 123 0.33 3.78 -2.50
CA VAL A 123 0.45 3.24 -3.86
C VAL A 123 -0.91 2.85 -4.44
N VAL A 124 -1.73 2.14 -3.65
CA VAL A 124 -3.08 1.73 -4.06
C VAL A 124 -3.98 2.95 -4.28
N ALA A 125 -3.97 3.93 -3.37
CA ALA A 125 -4.77 5.15 -3.51
C ALA A 125 -4.41 5.92 -4.80
N LEU A 126 -3.13 6.10 -5.07
CA LEU A 126 -2.66 6.78 -6.28
C LEU A 126 -3.06 6.03 -7.56
N ALA A 127 -2.92 4.69 -7.59
CA ALA A 127 -3.32 3.87 -8.73
C ALA A 127 -4.84 3.91 -8.98
N LEU A 128 -5.65 3.83 -7.92
CA LEU A 128 -7.10 3.91 -8.01
C LEU A 128 -7.59 5.30 -8.49
N HIS A 129 -6.96 6.38 -8.00
CA HIS A 129 -7.24 7.73 -8.49
C HIS A 129 -6.88 7.88 -9.97
N ALA A 130 -5.71 7.39 -10.39
CA ALA A 130 -5.27 7.43 -11.79
C ALA A 130 -6.22 6.63 -12.70
N ALA A 131 -6.76 5.51 -12.20
CA ALA A 131 -7.80 4.73 -12.88
C ALA A 131 -9.16 5.44 -12.92
N GLY A 132 -9.32 6.57 -12.22
CA GLY A 132 -10.54 7.40 -12.23
C GLY A 132 -11.60 6.94 -11.23
N LEU A 133 -11.26 6.25 -10.15
CA LEU A 133 -12.20 6.00 -9.06
C LEU A 133 -12.51 7.30 -8.32
N ASN A 134 -13.73 7.37 -7.74
CA ASN A 134 -14.09 8.50 -6.89
C ASN A 134 -13.32 8.46 -5.56
N GLU A 135 -13.08 9.64 -4.98
CA GLU A 135 -12.28 9.80 -3.77
C GLU A 135 -12.85 9.02 -2.58
N THR A 136 -14.17 8.98 -2.43
CA THR A 136 -14.81 8.25 -1.34
C THR A 136 -14.43 6.77 -1.37
N ALA A 137 -14.54 6.10 -2.52
CA ALA A 137 -14.17 4.69 -2.63
C ALA A 137 -12.68 4.42 -2.34
N VAL A 138 -11.80 5.34 -2.73
CA VAL A 138 -10.37 5.25 -2.46
C VAL A 138 -10.07 5.41 -0.97
N VAL A 139 -10.71 6.41 -0.33
CA VAL A 139 -10.54 6.69 1.09
C VAL A 139 -11.12 5.57 1.96
N ASP A 140 -12.28 5.03 1.60
CA ASP A 140 -12.91 3.93 2.31
C ASP A 140 -12.04 2.66 2.26
N ASP A 141 -11.45 2.33 1.10
CA ASP A 141 -10.51 1.22 1.01
C ASP A 141 -9.29 1.43 1.89
N TYR A 142 -8.71 2.62 1.87
CA TYR A 142 -7.57 2.95 2.71
C TYR A 142 -7.92 2.80 4.21
N ALA A 143 -9.01 3.42 4.65
CA ALA A 143 -9.44 3.45 6.05
C ALA A 143 -9.77 2.06 6.60
N ALA A 144 -10.28 1.16 5.77
CA ALA A 144 -10.53 -0.23 6.14
C ALA A 144 -9.27 -0.96 6.66
N SER A 145 -8.05 -0.50 6.33
CA SER A 145 -6.81 -1.16 6.76
C SER A 145 -6.66 -1.19 8.28
N GLY A 146 -7.08 -0.16 9.01
CA GLY A 146 -6.97 -0.12 10.46
C GLY A 146 -7.67 -1.31 11.13
N SER A 147 -8.92 -1.59 10.73
CA SER A 147 -9.70 -2.72 11.27
C SER A 147 -9.11 -4.10 10.91
N HIS A 148 -8.44 -4.22 9.78
CA HIS A 148 -7.77 -5.47 9.35
C HIS A 148 -6.39 -5.66 9.97
N VAL A 149 -5.70 -4.58 10.34
CA VAL A 149 -4.33 -4.62 10.88
C VAL A 149 -4.31 -4.75 12.40
N ARG A 150 -5.18 -3.99 13.08
CA ARG A 150 -5.21 -3.92 14.54
C ARG A 150 -5.30 -5.30 15.23
N PRO A 151 -6.17 -6.25 14.83
CA PRO A 151 -6.25 -7.57 15.48
C PRO A 151 -4.95 -8.39 15.40
N HIS A 152 -4.15 -8.17 14.36
CA HIS A 152 -2.91 -8.93 14.12
C HIS A 152 -1.65 -8.28 14.70
N ARG A 153 -1.68 -6.98 14.96
CA ARG A 153 -0.49 -6.23 15.37
C ARG A 153 -0.56 -5.58 16.74
N HIS A 154 -1.75 -5.44 17.32
CA HIS A 154 -1.97 -4.69 18.57
C HIS A 154 -0.99 -5.14 19.67
N ASP A 155 -0.93 -6.43 19.98
CA ASP A 155 -0.10 -6.95 21.08
C ASP A 155 1.39 -6.76 20.82
N LEU A 156 1.83 -6.96 19.56
CA LEU A 156 3.22 -6.76 19.17
C LEU A 156 3.62 -5.29 19.31
N VAL A 157 2.80 -4.39 18.78
CA VAL A 157 3.02 -2.94 18.83
C VAL A 157 3.02 -2.45 20.28
N THR A 158 2.02 -2.84 21.07
CA THR A 158 1.93 -2.44 22.48
C THR A 158 3.16 -2.89 23.27
N LYS A 159 3.63 -4.13 23.08
CA LYS A 159 4.85 -4.61 23.71
C LYS A 159 6.09 -3.83 23.29
N SER A 160 6.21 -3.50 22.01
CA SER A 160 7.34 -2.73 21.49
C SER A 160 7.35 -1.29 22.03
N LEU A 161 6.17 -0.65 22.09
CA LEU A 161 6.04 0.73 22.59
C LEU A 161 6.22 0.82 24.11
N ALA A 162 5.84 -0.20 24.86
CA ALA A 162 6.04 -0.24 26.31
C ALA A 162 7.53 -0.12 26.73
N ALA A 163 8.45 -0.54 25.85
CA ALA A 163 9.89 -0.41 26.10
C ALA A 163 10.43 1.02 25.87
N LEU A 164 9.62 1.94 25.30
CA LEU A 164 10.07 3.28 24.93
C LEU A 164 9.68 4.37 25.97
N GLU A 165 8.99 3.99 27.05
CA GLU A 165 8.56 4.90 28.13
C GLU A 165 7.86 6.19 27.62
N LEU A 166 7.03 6.07 26.57
CA LEU A 166 6.35 7.20 25.94
C LEU A 166 5.31 7.83 26.87
N GLY A 167 5.19 9.16 26.85
CA GLY A 167 4.09 9.88 27.50
C GLY A 167 2.74 9.61 26.81
N GLY A 168 1.62 9.99 27.46
CA GLY A 168 0.27 9.65 26.99
C GLY A 168 -0.01 10.03 25.53
N ASP A 169 0.28 11.27 25.14
CA ASP A 169 0.04 11.75 23.77
C ASP A 169 0.99 11.06 22.76
N GLN A 170 2.26 10.88 23.11
CA GLN A 170 3.23 10.19 22.27
C GLN A 170 2.86 8.72 22.07
N LEU A 171 2.31 8.07 23.09
CA LEU A 171 1.81 6.71 22.99
C LEU A 171 0.60 6.63 22.07
N ALA A 172 -0.32 7.58 22.17
CA ALA A 172 -1.49 7.65 21.30
C ALA A 172 -1.09 7.81 19.82
N ASP A 173 -0.20 8.74 19.52
CA ASP A 173 0.34 8.98 18.18
C ASP A 173 1.06 7.74 17.63
N ALA A 174 1.86 7.08 18.46
CA ALA A 174 2.57 5.87 18.05
C ALA A 174 1.61 4.68 17.80
N LEU A 175 0.55 4.54 18.60
CA LEU A 175 -0.48 3.53 18.38
C LEU A 175 -1.25 3.82 17.06
N GLU A 176 -1.64 5.07 16.81
CA GLU A 176 -2.25 5.48 15.54
C GLU A 176 -1.33 5.17 14.37
N LEU A 177 -0.07 5.61 14.44
CA LEU A 177 0.93 5.37 13.40
C LEU A 177 1.08 3.88 13.04
N HIS A 178 1.05 2.99 14.01
CA HIS A 178 1.31 1.58 13.75
C HIS A 178 0.06 0.73 13.49
N LEU A 179 -1.11 1.16 13.96
CA LEU A 179 -2.32 0.33 13.96
C LEU A 179 -3.46 0.89 13.12
N ASP A 180 -3.56 2.22 12.97
CA ASP A 180 -4.72 2.84 12.36
C ASP A 180 -4.45 3.42 10.98
N SER A 181 -5.51 3.63 10.22
CA SER A 181 -5.50 4.27 8.90
C SER A 181 -6.62 5.31 8.86
N PRO A 182 -6.48 6.44 9.58
CA PRO A 182 -7.53 7.44 9.62
C PRO A 182 -7.75 8.07 8.23
N ALA A 183 -9.00 8.12 7.79
CA ALA A 183 -9.38 8.70 6.50
C ALA A 183 -8.81 10.12 6.32
N ALA A 184 -8.78 10.91 7.40
CA ALA A 184 -8.23 12.27 7.40
C ALA A 184 -6.76 12.33 6.97
N ALA A 185 -5.94 11.33 7.32
CA ALA A 185 -4.53 11.29 6.93
C ALA A 185 -4.37 11.16 5.39
N LEU A 186 -5.13 10.27 4.76
CA LEU A 186 -5.10 10.15 3.30
C LEU A 186 -5.67 11.39 2.63
N LEU A 187 -6.79 11.93 3.12
CA LEU A 187 -7.39 13.16 2.57
C LEU A 187 -6.42 14.34 2.62
N SER A 188 -5.73 14.54 3.75
CA SER A 188 -4.67 15.56 3.88
C SER A 188 -3.54 15.34 2.88
N ALA A 189 -3.06 14.12 2.75
CA ALA A 189 -2.00 13.77 1.81
C ALA A 189 -2.40 14.06 0.35
N LEU A 190 -3.62 13.69 -0.06
CA LEU A 190 -4.14 13.96 -1.40
C LEU A 190 -4.38 15.46 -1.64
N ALA A 191 -4.81 16.21 -0.62
CA ALA A 191 -4.97 17.66 -0.71
C ALA A 191 -3.61 18.35 -0.89
N GLU A 192 -2.57 17.92 -0.18
CA GLU A 192 -1.21 18.46 -0.32
C GLU A 192 -0.62 18.17 -1.70
N ILE A 193 -0.86 16.97 -2.26
CA ILE A 193 -0.49 16.68 -3.66
C ILE A 193 -1.17 17.67 -4.60
N ARG A 194 -2.47 17.91 -4.46
CA ARG A 194 -3.19 18.86 -5.33
C ARG A 194 -2.69 20.28 -5.19
N THR A 195 -2.34 20.69 -3.98
CA THR A 195 -1.77 22.02 -3.72
C THR A 195 -0.44 22.23 -4.43
N ARG A 196 0.44 21.21 -4.40
CA ARG A 196 1.80 21.33 -4.97
C ARG A 196 1.86 21.02 -6.48
N PHE A 197 1.03 20.11 -6.97
CA PHE A 197 1.12 19.58 -8.34
C PHE A 197 -0.13 19.86 -9.19
N GLY A 198 -1.21 20.38 -8.62
CA GLY A 198 -2.47 20.63 -9.32
C GLY A 198 -3.41 19.41 -9.30
N SER A 199 -2.91 18.22 -9.60
CA SER A 199 -3.69 16.98 -9.58
C SER A 199 -2.86 15.75 -9.23
N ILE A 200 -3.53 14.65 -8.90
CA ILE A 200 -2.87 13.34 -8.70
C ILE A 200 -2.17 12.86 -9.98
N ASN A 201 -2.77 13.09 -11.14
CA ASN A 201 -2.15 12.69 -12.41
C ASN A 201 -0.88 13.50 -12.68
N GLU A 202 -0.87 14.81 -12.45
CA GLU A 202 0.31 15.65 -12.61
C GLU A 202 1.41 15.27 -11.62
N TYR A 203 1.07 14.95 -10.39
CA TYR A 203 2.00 14.39 -9.43
C TYR A 203 2.64 13.09 -9.96
N LEU A 204 1.83 12.15 -10.46
CA LEU A 204 2.32 10.90 -11.01
C LEU A 204 3.21 11.10 -12.23
N LEU A 205 2.83 12.01 -13.14
CA LEU A 205 3.66 12.36 -14.30
C LEU A 205 5.02 12.97 -13.88
N ALA A 206 5.02 13.87 -12.89
CA ALA A 206 6.23 14.44 -12.33
C ALA A 206 7.16 13.41 -11.69
N HIS A 207 6.60 12.25 -11.27
CA HIS A 207 7.34 11.17 -10.63
C HIS A 207 7.54 9.93 -11.52
N GLY A 208 7.50 10.12 -12.86
CA GLY A 208 7.93 9.13 -13.84
C GLY A 208 6.86 8.17 -14.37
N VAL A 209 5.60 8.32 -13.93
CA VAL A 209 4.46 7.62 -14.56
C VAL A 209 4.20 8.26 -15.93
N THR A 210 3.99 7.47 -16.97
CA THR A 210 3.74 7.97 -18.31
C THR A 210 2.25 8.18 -18.60
N LEU A 211 1.93 8.97 -19.64
CA LEU A 211 0.53 9.09 -20.12
C LEU A 211 -0.04 7.73 -20.55
N GLN A 212 0.80 6.84 -21.08
CA GLN A 212 0.40 5.48 -21.44
C GLN A 212 0.05 4.65 -20.19
N ASP A 213 0.82 4.77 -19.10
CA ASP A 213 0.51 4.10 -17.84
C ASP A 213 -0.83 4.59 -17.27
N LEU A 214 -1.10 5.90 -17.32
CA LEU A 214 -2.38 6.47 -16.87
C LEU A 214 -3.56 5.99 -17.72
N ALA A 215 -3.37 5.85 -19.04
CA ALA A 215 -4.39 5.30 -19.94
C ALA A 215 -4.66 3.82 -19.60
N ALA A 216 -3.61 3.01 -19.43
CA ALA A 216 -3.72 1.59 -19.08
C ALA A 216 -4.49 1.37 -17.76
N LEU A 217 -4.25 2.19 -16.73
CA LEU A 217 -5.00 2.09 -15.46
C LEU A 217 -6.51 2.34 -15.67
N ARG A 218 -6.86 3.31 -16.51
CA ARG A 218 -8.28 3.60 -16.84
C ARG A 218 -8.91 2.45 -17.62
N GLU A 219 -8.20 1.87 -18.57
CA GLU A 219 -8.66 0.73 -19.37
C GLU A 219 -8.91 -0.50 -18.48
N ARG A 220 -8.02 -0.80 -17.51
CA ARG A 220 -8.21 -1.89 -16.54
C ARG A 220 -9.49 -1.76 -15.73
N ARG A 221 -9.86 -0.54 -15.37
CA ARG A 221 -11.14 -0.28 -14.69
C ARG A 221 -12.34 -0.49 -15.62
N MET A 222 -12.22 -0.04 -16.87
CA MET A 222 -13.33 -0.12 -17.84
C MET A 222 -13.61 -1.56 -18.28
N ALA A 223 -12.59 -2.41 -18.42
CA ALA A 223 -12.72 -3.82 -18.77
C ALA A 223 -13.59 -4.64 -17.78
N LYS A 224 -13.81 -4.13 -16.57
CA LYS A 224 -14.72 -4.73 -15.58
C LYS A 224 -16.20 -4.58 -15.92
N HIS A 225 -16.55 -3.61 -16.72
CA HIS A 225 -17.95 -3.22 -17.01
C HIS A 225 -18.42 -3.65 -18.40
N ALA A 226 -17.59 -4.37 -19.16
CA ALA A 226 -17.89 -5.00 -20.43
C ALA A 226 -18.16 -6.50 -20.24
#